data_82702c2bd2f80028d1e3c2ad230b781e
#
_entry.id   82702c2bd2f80028d1e3c2ad230b781e
#
_cell.length_a   1.000
_cell.length_b   1.000
_cell.length_c   1.000
_cell.angle_alpha   90.00
_cell.angle_beta   90.00
_cell.angle_gamma   90.00
#
_symmetry.space_group_name_H-M   'P 1'
#
loop_
_entity.id
_entity.type
_entity.pdbx_description
1 polymer ?
#
loop_
_entity_poly.entity_id
_entity_poly.type
_entity_poly.pdbx_seq_one_letter_code
_entity_poly.pdbx_strand_id
1 'polypeptide(L)'
;ILSVKGARKALEAGASGIIVSNHGGRVLDDCLSGIEVLEDIVKVVDGRMKVFVDGAFRTGNDVFKALALGADGVLIGRPVSQAVIGDGSDGLVTYLEKIRLELKEAMAMAGCKTIQDITRDCVSVTF
;
A
#
# COMPACT_ATOMS: atom_id res chain seq x y z
N ILE A 1 2.01 -12.38 0.50
CA ILE A 1 1.48 -12.84 -0.79
C ILE A 1 2.12 -12.01 -1.89
N LEU A 2 2.73 -12.68 -2.91
CA LEU A 2 3.38 -12.01 -4.05
C LEU A 2 2.92 -12.56 -5.41
N SER A 3 1.81 -13.28 -5.44
CA SER A 3 1.32 -13.82 -6.71
C SER A 3 -0.19 -13.97 -6.74
N VAL A 4 -0.75 -13.88 -7.93
CA VAL A 4 -2.16 -14.18 -8.22
C VAL A 4 -2.55 -15.58 -7.72
N LYS A 5 -1.66 -16.57 -7.90
CA LYS A 5 -1.88 -17.93 -7.39
C LYS A 5 -2.01 -17.97 -5.85
N GLY A 6 -1.15 -17.21 -5.15
CA GLY A 6 -1.22 -17.10 -3.69
C GLY A 6 -2.50 -16.40 -3.22
N ALA A 7 -2.94 -15.34 -3.92
CA ALA A 7 -4.18 -14.64 -3.62
C ALA A 7 -5.41 -15.53 -3.81
N ARG A 8 -5.46 -16.35 -4.89
CA ARG A 8 -6.53 -17.35 -5.11
C ARG A 8 -6.60 -18.36 -3.97
N LYS A 9 -5.45 -18.90 -3.54
CA LYS A 9 -5.40 -19.83 -2.42
C LYS A 9 -5.86 -19.22 -1.09
N ALA A 10 -5.55 -17.94 -0.86
CA ALA A 10 -6.04 -17.23 0.33
C ALA A 10 -7.57 -17.08 0.30
N LEU A 11 -8.16 -16.78 -0.85
CA LEU A 11 -9.62 -16.76 -1.04
C LEU A 11 -10.25 -18.12 -0.79
N GLU A 12 -9.68 -19.19 -1.38
CA GLU A 12 -10.15 -20.57 -1.18
C GLU A 12 -10.09 -21.01 0.28
N ALA A 13 -9.09 -20.51 1.02
CA ALA A 13 -8.93 -20.76 2.44
C ALA A 13 -9.86 -19.91 3.33
N GLY A 14 -10.66 -19.00 2.76
CA GLY A 14 -11.58 -18.15 3.51
C GLY A 14 -10.92 -16.96 4.21
N ALA A 15 -9.77 -16.49 3.75
CA ALA A 15 -9.13 -15.31 4.32
C ALA A 15 -9.98 -14.04 4.11
N SER A 16 -10.13 -13.22 5.15
CA SER A 16 -10.84 -11.93 5.09
C SER A 16 -9.98 -10.80 4.52
N GLY A 17 -8.67 -11.01 4.44
CA GLY A 17 -7.73 -10.05 3.87
C GLY A 17 -6.35 -10.66 3.68
N ILE A 18 -5.55 -9.99 2.85
CA ILE A 18 -4.15 -10.35 2.59
C ILE A 18 -3.26 -9.14 2.65
N ILE A 19 -1.97 -9.37 2.92
CA ILE A 19 -0.91 -8.39 2.75
C ILE A 19 -0.07 -8.80 1.54
N VAL A 20 -0.02 -7.94 0.54
CA VAL A 20 0.87 -8.06 -0.61
C VAL A 20 2.25 -7.58 -0.18
N SER A 21 3.18 -8.51 -0.05
CA SER A 21 4.47 -8.25 0.61
C SER A 21 5.54 -9.21 0.12
N ASN A 22 6.74 -8.69 -0.16
CA ASN A 22 7.95 -9.47 -0.36
C ASN A 22 8.84 -9.54 0.90
N HIS A 23 8.33 -9.08 2.04
CA HIS A 23 9.08 -9.01 3.29
C HIS A 23 10.38 -8.18 3.17
N GLY A 24 10.36 -7.12 2.34
CA GLY A 24 11.51 -6.28 2.05
C GLY A 24 12.64 -6.99 1.30
N GLY A 25 12.34 -8.05 0.54
CA GLY A 25 13.31 -8.88 -0.18
C GLY A 25 14.19 -9.75 0.71
N ARG A 26 13.83 -9.93 1.99
CA ARG A 26 14.70 -10.58 2.99
C ARG A 26 14.70 -12.10 2.95
N VAL A 27 13.67 -12.69 2.35
CA VAL A 27 13.50 -14.15 2.33
C VAL A 27 13.79 -14.73 0.95
N LEU A 28 13.28 -14.08 -0.08
CA LEU A 28 13.46 -14.48 -1.47
C LEU A 28 14.08 -13.30 -2.23
N ASP A 29 15.28 -13.50 -2.73
CA ASP A 29 15.96 -12.54 -3.60
C ASP A 29 15.34 -12.53 -5.00
N ASP A 30 15.60 -11.47 -5.77
CA ASP A 30 15.10 -11.30 -7.15
C ASP A 30 13.57 -11.42 -7.31
N CYS A 31 12.79 -11.27 -6.24
CA CYS A 31 11.34 -11.24 -6.33
C CYS A 31 10.83 -9.81 -6.61
N LEU A 32 9.66 -9.73 -7.27
CA LEU A 32 8.96 -8.47 -7.49
C LEU A 32 8.61 -7.77 -6.17
N SER A 33 8.51 -6.46 -6.20
CA SER A 33 7.98 -5.69 -5.07
C SER A 33 6.47 -5.84 -4.95
N GLY A 34 5.93 -5.56 -3.74
CA GLY A 34 4.49 -5.63 -3.52
C GLY A 34 3.70 -4.75 -4.49
N ILE A 35 4.20 -3.56 -4.81
CA ILE A 35 3.51 -2.61 -5.69
C ILE A 35 3.43 -3.09 -7.14
N GLU A 36 4.45 -3.80 -7.64
CA GLU A 36 4.49 -4.33 -9.01
C GLU A 36 3.45 -5.43 -9.27
N VAL A 37 3.09 -6.20 -8.24
CA VAL A 37 2.11 -7.30 -8.36
C VAL A 37 0.72 -6.92 -7.84
N LEU A 38 0.58 -5.73 -7.23
CA LEU A 38 -0.62 -5.31 -6.52
C LEU A 38 -1.86 -5.31 -7.44
N GLU A 39 -1.77 -4.67 -8.59
CA GLU A 39 -2.91 -4.49 -9.50
C GLU A 39 -3.49 -5.83 -9.98
N ASP A 40 -2.63 -6.79 -10.33
CA ASP A 40 -3.07 -8.12 -10.76
C ASP A 40 -3.70 -8.93 -9.61
N ILE A 41 -3.18 -8.76 -8.40
CA ILE A 41 -3.75 -9.38 -7.20
C ILE A 41 -5.12 -8.76 -6.89
N VAL A 42 -5.26 -7.44 -6.94
CA VAL A 42 -6.54 -6.74 -6.71
C VAL A 42 -7.60 -7.21 -7.72
N LYS A 43 -7.25 -7.31 -9.01
CA LYS A 43 -8.14 -7.83 -10.05
C LYS A 43 -8.67 -9.23 -9.75
N VAL A 44 -7.80 -10.10 -9.26
CA VAL A 44 -8.18 -11.50 -8.92
C VAL A 44 -9.00 -11.58 -7.65
N VAL A 45 -8.71 -10.73 -6.67
CA VAL A 45 -9.46 -10.66 -5.41
C VAL A 45 -10.87 -10.16 -5.66
N ASP A 46 -11.05 -9.18 -6.54
CA ASP A 46 -12.35 -8.68 -6.99
C ASP A 46 -13.28 -8.31 -5.81
N GLY A 47 -12.76 -7.57 -4.85
CA GLY A 47 -13.49 -7.10 -3.67
C GLY A 47 -13.91 -8.17 -2.65
N ARG A 48 -13.56 -9.45 -2.86
CA ARG A 48 -13.97 -10.56 -2.00
C ARG A 48 -13.19 -10.67 -0.68
N MET A 49 -12.06 -9.99 -0.58
CA MET A 49 -11.29 -9.82 0.66
C MET A 49 -10.52 -8.51 0.62
N LYS A 50 -10.03 -8.05 1.77
CA LYS A 50 -9.22 -6.84 1.87
C LYS A 50 -7.80 -7.08 1.33
N VAL A 51 -7.26 -6.09 0.62
CA VAL A 51 -5.90 -6.13 0.07
C VAL A 51 -5.09 -4.98 0.66
N PHE A 52 -4.13 -5.31 1.50
CA PHE A 52 -3.12 -4.38 1.99
C PHE A 52 -1.80 -4.61 1.26
N VAL A 53 -0.96 -3.59 1.23
CA VAL A 53 0.37 -3.70 0.61
C VAL A 53 1.42 -3.08 1.53
N ASP A 54 2.61 -3.67 1.56
CA ASP A 54 3.78 -3.12 2.22
C ASP A 54 4.98 -2.99 1.27
N GLY A 55 6.05 -2.42 1.79
CA GLY A 55 7.32 -2.29 1.08
C GLY A 55 7.58 -0.89 0.54
N ALA A 56 8.57 -0.23 1.13
CA ALA A 56 9.13 1.06 0.71
C ALA A 56 8.20 2.29 0.77
N PHE A 57 7.00 2.19 1.31
CA PHE A 57 6.12 3.35 1.53
C PHE A 57 6.74 4.33 2.53
N ARG A 58 6.88 5.60 2.16
CA ARG A 58 7.51 6.66 2.96
C ARG A 58 6.76 7.98 2.92
N THR A 59 5.93 8.21 1.92
CA THR A 59 5.27 9.48 1.64
C THR A 59 3.77 9.30 1.44
N GLY A 60 3.01 10.37 1.58
CA GLY A 60 1.58 10.38 1.23
C GLY A 60 1.34 10.10 -0.26
N ASN A 61 2.28 10.48 -1.12
CA ASN A 61 2.22 10.17 -2.56
C ASN A 61 2.37 8.67 -2.82
N ASP A 62 3.19 7.94 -2.05
CA ASP A 62 3.28 6.50 -2.18
C ASP A 62 1.97 5.83 -1.76
N VAL A 63 1.35 6.33 -0.67
CA VAL A 63 0.02 5.88 -0.23
C VAL A 63 -1.02 6.12 -1.32
N PHE A 64 -1.05 7.32 -1.90
CA PHE A 64 -1.96 7.66 -2.99
C PHE A 64 -1.87 6.68 -4.17
N LYS A 65 -0.64 6.36 -4.61
CA LYS A 65 -0.40 5.41 -5.71
C LYS A 65 -0.92 4.01 -5.39
N ALA A 66 -0.66 3.52 -4.18
CA ALA A 66 -1.15 2.20 -3.77
C ALA A 66 -2.68 2.12 -3.73
N LEU A 67 -3.34 3.17 -3.21
CA LEU A 67 -4.80 3.26 -3.21
C LEU A 67 -5.34 3.32 -4.64
N ALA A 68 -4.72 4.09 -5.53
CA ALA A 68 -5.10 4.17 -6.94
C ALA A 68 -4.97 2.81 -7.67
N LEU A 69 -4.00 1.97 -7.28
CA LEU A 69 -3.83 0.61 -7.78
C LEU A 69 -4.77 -0.40 -7.11
N GLY A 70 -5.66 0.05 -6.23
CA GLY A 70 -6.73 -0.73 -5.64
C GLY A 70 -6.42 -1.37 -4.27
N ALA A 71 -5.36 -0.96 -3.59
CA ALA A 71 -5.16 -1.38 -2.20
C ALA A 71 -6.21 -0.77 -1.27
N ASP A 72 -6.64 -1.51 -0.27
CA ASP A 72 -7.48 -1.00 0.82
C ASP A 72 -6.68 -0.19 1.85
N GLY A 73 -5.36 -0.34 1.87
CA GLY A 73 -4.45 0.41 2.72
C GLY A 73 -3.01 -0.05 2.58
N VAL A 74 -2.11 0.68 3.24
CA VAL A 74 -0.67 0.41 3.22
C VAL A 74 -0.13 0.15 4.62
N LEU A 75 0.95 -0.62 4.71
CA LEU A 75 1.70 -0.81 5.94
C LEU A 75 3.06 -0.13 5.80
N ILE A 76 3.44 0.62 6.83
CA ILE A 76 4.69 1.35 6.90
C ILE A 76 5.50 0.82 8.09
N GLY A 77 6.66 0.24 7.83
CA GLY A 77 7.53 -0.34 8.85
C GLY A 77 8.67 0.60 9.25
N ARG A 78 9.81 0.50 8.58
CA ARG A 78 11.06 1.20 8.92
C ARG A 78 10.93 2.71 9.16
N PRO A 79 10.20 3.49 8.36
CA PRO A 79 10.02 4.92 8.63
C PRO A 79 9.33 5.21 9.96
N VAL A 80 8.35 4.40 10.36
CA VAL A 80 7.69 4.49 11.68
C VAL A 80 8.70 4.22 12.79
N SER A 81 9.51 3.16 12.66
CA SER A 81 10.56 2.86 13.64
C SER A 81 11.59 3.99 13.75
N GLN A 82 12.00 4.59 12.63
CA GLN A 82 12.91 5.73 12.60
C GLN A 82 12.31 6.96 13.31
N ALA A 83 11.04 7.26 13.06
CA ALA A 83 10.35 8.38 13.71
C ALA A 83 10.27 8.19 15.23
N VAL A 84 9.96 6.98 15.69
CA VAL A 84 9.91 6.65 17.12
C VAL A 84 11.30 6.70 17.77
N ILE A 85 12.34 6.21 17.09
CA ILE A 85 13.73 6.30 17.59
C ILE A 85 14.18 7.76 17.68
N GLY A 86 13.76 8.60 16.73
CA GLY A 86 14.15 10.01 16.68
C GLY A 86 13.53 10.86 17.80
N ASP A 87 12.24 10.70 18.06
CA ASP A 87 11.52 11.57 19.01
C ASP A 87 10.28 10.86 19.64
N GLY A 88 10.37 9.59 19.92
CA GLY A 88 9.32 8.85 20.62
C GLY A 88 7.95 8.95 19.95
N SER A 89 6.92 9.14 20.76
CA SER A 89 5.54 9.30 20.28
C SER A 89 5.33 10.56 19.42
N ASP A 90 6.03 11.64 19.74
CA ASP A 90 5.88 12.92 19.05
C ASP A 90 6.48 12.85 17.64
N GLY A 91 7.60 12.15 17.50
CA GLY A 91 8.17 11.81 16.19
C GLY A 91 7.22 11.00 15.33
N LEU A 92 6.54 10.00 15.90
CA LEU A 92 5.52 9.22 15.19
C LEU A 92 4.34 10.09 14.77
N VAL A 93 3.80 10.91 15.66
CA VAL A 93 2.69 11.83 15.34
C VAL A 93 3.09 12.76 14.21
N THR A 94 4.26 13.39 14.30
CA THR A 94 4.79 14.29 13.27
C THR A 94 4.90 13.58 11.90
N TYR A 95 5.41 12.36 11.90
CA TYR A 95 5.54 11.59 10.67
C TYR A 95 4.18 11.23 10.05
N LEU A 96 3.23 10.76 10.85
CA LEU A 96 1.89 10.42 10.36
C LEU A 96 1.11 11.64 9.85
N GLU A 97 1.25 12.80 10.53
CA GLU A 97 0.65 14.05 10.06
C GLU A 97 1.26 14.50 8.72
N LYS A 98 2.57 14.33 8.53
CA LYS A 98 3.22 14.59 7.24
C LYS A 98 2.63 13.69 6.14
N ILE A 99 2.52 12.38 6.36
CA ILE A 99 1.91 11.44 5.41
C ILE A 99 0.47 11.87 5.07
N ARG A 100 -0.30 12.24 6.10
CA ARG A 100 -1.69 12.69 5.92
C ARG A 100 -1.78 13.96 5.08
N LEU A 101 -0.90 14.92 5.31
CA LEU A 101 -0.86 16.17 4.55
C LEU A 101 -0.50 15.91 3.09
N GLU A 102 0.56 15.17 2.83
CA GLU A 102 1.00 14.82 1.47
C GLU A 102 -0.08 14.04 0.70
N LEU A 103 -0.79 13.13 1.36
CA LEU A 103 -1.92 12.42 0.76
C LEU A 103 -3.06 13.38 0.38
N LYS A 104 -3.40 14.32 1.27
CA LYS A 104 -4.41 15.34 0.99
C LYS A 104 -4.04 16.24 -0.19
N GLU A 105 -2.77 16.62 -0.29
CA GLU A 105 -2.26 17.42 -1.39
C GLU A 105 -2.36 16.65 -2.73
N ALA A 106 -1.96 15.38 -2.74
CA ALA A 106 -2.12 14.52 -3.91
C ALA A 106 -3.60 14.35 -4.31
N MET A 107 -4.48 14.14 -3.33
CA MET A 107 -5.92 14.06 -3.57
C MET A 107 -6.48 15.36 -4.15
N ALA A 108 -6.07 16.52 -3.63
CA ALA A 108 -6.51 17.82 -4.14
C ALA A 108 -6.05 18.04 -5.60
N MET A 109 -4.81 17.69 -5.92
CA MET A 109 -4.27 17.77 -7.28
C MET A 109 -4.99 16.84 -8.25
N ALA A 110 -5.44 15.67 -7.80
CA ALA A 110 -6.19 14.70 -8.59
C ALA A 110 -7.71 14.95 -8.62
N GLY A 111 -8.20 15.95 -7.89
CA GLY A 111 -9.65 16.24 -7.79
C GLY A 111 -10.43 15.24 -6.93
N CYS A 112 -9.76 14.46 -6.09
CA CYS A 112 -10.37 13.47 -5.19
C CYS A 112 -10.82 14.13 -3.88
N LYS A 113 -12.10 14.07 -3.54
CA LYS A 113 -12.65 14.59 -2.28
C LYS A 113 -12.53 13.58 -1.15
N THR A 114 -12.68 12.30 -1.46
CA THR A 114 -12.62 11.18 -0.52
C THR A 114 -11.59 10.16 -0.99
N ILE A 115 -11.18 9.26 -0.10
CA ILE A 115 -10.27 8.16 -0.45
C ILE A 115 -10.88 7.25 -1.53
N GLN A 116 -12.20 7.10 -1.53
CA GLN A 116 -12.93 6.30 -2.51
C GLN A 116 -12.90 6.89 -3.93
N ASP A 117 -12.61 8.18 -4.07
CA ASP A 117 -12.46 8.84 -5.37
C ASP A 117 -11.08 8.55 -6.01
N ILE A 118 -10.15 7.99 -5.24
CA ILE A 118 -8.82 7.62 -5.74
C ILE A 118 -8.96 6.33 -6.55
N THR A 119 -8.89 6.46 -7.86
CA THR A 119 -9.03 5.34 -8.81
C THR A 119 -7.79 5.19 -9.68
N ARG A 120 -7.73 4.09 -10.44
CA ARG A 120 -6.62 3.80 -11.35
C ARG A 120 -6.29 4.93 -12.33
N ASP A 121 -7.30 5.71 -12.72
CA ASP A 121 -7.17 6.82 -13.67
C ASP A 121 -6.41 8.01 -13.08
N CYS A 122 -6.26 8.08 -11.76
CA CYS A 122 -5.52 9.14 -11.09
C CYS A 122 -3.99 9.01 -11.27
N VAL A 123 -3.50 7.86 -11.74
CA VAL A 123 -2.06 7.59 -11.87
C VAL A 123 -1.71 6.92 -13.19
N SER A 124 -0.54 7.29 -13.73
CA SER A 124 0.08 6.59 -14.86
C SER A 124 1.32 5.86 -14.33
N VAL A 125 1.18 4.55 -14.09
CA VAL A 125 2.27 3.71 -13.59
C VAL A 125 2.52 2.61 -14.61
N THR A 126 3.78 2.48 -15.03
CA THR A 126 4.29 1.38 -15.86
C THR A 126 5.40 0.68 -15.09
N PHE A 127 5.31 -0.63 -14.95
CA PHE A 127 6.30 -1.47 -14.29
C PHE A 127 7.04 -2.32 -15.31
#